data_f216890dd95a85283a6bc39db815e7c0
#
_entry.id   f216890dd95a85283a6bc39db815e7c0
#
_cell.length_a   1.000
_cell.length_b   1.000
_cell.length_c   1.000
_cell.angle_alpha   90.00
_cell.angle_beta   90.00
_cell.angle_gamma   90.00
#
_symmetry.space_group_name_H-M   'P 1'
#
loop_
_entity.id
_entity.type
_entity.pdbx_description
1 polymer ?
#
loop_
_entity_poly.entity_id
_entity_poly.type
_entity_poly.pdbx_seq_one_letter_code
_entity_poly.pdbx_strand_id
1 'polypeptide(L)'
;MKVVIIGGVAGGATAAARLRRLDERAEIIILERTGYVSYANCGLPYYVGGVITDREELTLQTPEGFRNRFGIDVRVGQEAVELRPEQHTVTVRRLEDGSTYALHYDKLLLSPGARPVRPNLPGEDDPRVFTLRTVEDTLRIRAYLDEHPVRRAVVVGGGFIGLEMAENLVHAGVHTTLLQRGAQVLPPLDADMAAEIHAYLRGQGVELRLGARVSGFSPQGDGLAVELEGGERFPADLVLLGIGVAPDTELARRAGLALGVKGAISVDGQMRTSAPDVYAVGDAVEVRHFVTGAKSHIALAGPANKQGRIAADHICGRRSAYTGALGTSVLKLFDLTAASTGLNEKQARAAGVAYDKVVTYSASHASYYPGARNMTVKTLFDPASGRILGAQIVGFDGVDKRMDVLAAAIRAGLTAEQLTELDLAYAPPYGSAKDPVNMAGYVIENVRAGLVEQHHWDAVAELPADGSVILLDVRTPGEVRKQGLLRSDALHIPLDELRGRLGELDKGKKIYVNCYSGLRSYLACRILSQHGFQCSNLSGGWRFWSYNATDRTHDAAPTHLCGVPTGKD
;
A
#
# COMPACT_ATOMS: atom_id res chain seq x y z
N MET A 1 -15.96 37.17 -4.30
CA MET A 1 -15.09 36.24 -5.07
C MET A 1 -15.89 35.02 -5.45
N LYS A 2 -15.85 34.62 -6.72
CA LYS A 2 -16.50 33.41 -7.23
C LYS A 2 -15.47 32.30 -7.45
N VAL A 3 -15.64 31.18 -6.75
CA VAL A 3 -14.76 30.03 -6.82
C VAL A 3 -15.51 28.86 -7.43
N VAL A 4 -15.00 28.33 -8.53
CA VAL A 4 -15.52 27.11 -9.18
C VAL A 4 -14.59 25.95 -8.87
N ILE A 5 -15.16 24.82 -8.45
CA ILE A 5 -14.44 23.59 -8.09
C ILE A 5 -14.93 22.46 -8.99
N ILE A 6 -14.02 21.82 -9.69
CA ILE A 6 -14.32 20.68 -10.55
C ILE A 6 -13.95 19.40 -9.83
N GLY A 7 -14.95 18.59 -9.46
CA GLY A 7 -14.85 17.38 -8.65
C GLY A 7 -15.11 17.64 -7.16
N GLY A 8 -16.09 16.96 -6.62
CA GLY A 8 -16.66 17.19 -5.29
C GLY A 8 -16.33 16.11 -4.24
N VAL A 9 -15.22 15.35 -4.36
CA VAL A 9 -14.86 14.32 -3.39
C VAL A 9 -13.76 14.86 -2.45
N ALA A 10 -12.73 14.10 -2.11
CA ALA A 10 -11.78 14.40 -1.03
C ALA A 10 -11.18 15.83 -1.11
N GLY A 11 -10.44 16.13 -2.19
CA GLY A 11 -9.77 17.43 -2.33
C GLY A 11 -10.72 18.60 -2.51
N GLY A 12 -11.68 18.46 -3.44
CA GLY A 12 -12.63 19.52 -3.78
C GLY A 12 -13.61 19.83 -2.65
N ALA A 13 -14.21 18.82 -2.03
CA ALA A 13 -15.13 19.01 -0.89
C ALA A 13 -14.42 19.64 0.30
N THR A 14 -13.18 19.20 0.62
CA THR A 14 -12.36 19.80 1.68
C THR A 14 -12.04 21.26 1.39
N ALA A 15 -11.66 21.57 0.15
CA ALA A 15 -11.37 22.95 -0.25
C ALA A 15 -12.61 23.82 -0.15
N ALA A 16 -13.76 23.37 -0.66
CA ALA A 16 -15.04 24.11 -0.61
C ALA A 16 -15.43 24.46 0.83
N ALA A 17 -15.43 23.46 1.71
CA ALA A 17 -15.76 23.67 3.13
C ALA A 17 -14.73 24.55 3.84
N ARG A 18 -13.45 24.52 3.44
CA ARG A 18 -12.41 25.41 3.99
C ARG A 18 -12.57 26.83 3.49
N LEU A 19 -12.83 27.03 2.21
CA LEU A 19 -13.09 28.36 1.61
C LEU A 19 -14.25 29.07 2.31
N ARG A 20 -15.37 28.38 2.52
CA ARG A 20 -16.52 28.97 3.23
C ARG A 20 -16.15 29.44 4.63
N ARG A 21 -15.37 28.67 5.38
CA ARG A 21 -14.88 29.07 6.72
C ARG A 21 -13.90 30.23 6.71
N LEU A 22 -13.31 30.56 5.55
CA LEU A 22 -12.36 31.66 5.39
C LEU A 22 -13.01 32.90 4.79
N ASP A 23 -14.02 32.72 3.93
CA ASP A 23 -14.76 33.83 3.29
C ASP A 23 -16.25 33.46 3.20
N GLU A 24 -17.04 34.01 4.11
CA GLU A 24 -18.49 33.79 4.17
C GLU A 24 -19.24 34.38 2.97
N ARG A 25 -18.64 35.37 2.28
CA ARG A 25 -19.24 36.05 1.13
C ARG A 25 -18.88 35.47 -0.22
N ALA A 26 -17.96 34.49 -0.26
CA ALA A 26 -17.57 33.86 -1.51
C ALA A 26 -18.75 33.08 -2.13
N GLU A 27 -18.93 33.21 -3.43
CA GLU A 27 -19.78 32.31 -4.22
C GLU A 27 -18.97 31.06 -4.53
N ILE A 28 -19.39 29.92 -3.99
CA ILE A 28 -18.66 28.65 -4.16
C ILE A 28 -19.55 27.65 -4.89
N ILE A 29 -19.08 27.16 -6.02
CA ILE A 29 -19.79 26.21 -6.88
C ILE A 29 -18.94 24.95 -7.03
N ILE A 30 -19.51 23.79 -6.76
CA ILE A 30 -18.91 22.48 -7.06
C ILE A 30 -19.62 21.90 -8.28
N LEU A 31 -18.84 21.52 -9.29
CA LEU A 31 -19.29 20.73 -10.45
C LEU A 31 -18.88 19.29 -10.25
N GLU A 32 -19.85 18.38 -10.21
CA GLU A 32 -19.61 16.94 -10.07
C GLU A 32 -20.34 16.19 -11.18
N ARG A 33 -19.59 15.40 -11.95
CA ARG A 33 -20.16 14.65 -13.10
C ARG A 33 -21.00 13.44 -12.69
N THR A 34 -20.70 12.87 -11.51
CA THR A 34 -21.49 11.77 -10.93
C THR A 34 -22.72 12.29 -10.20
N GLY A 35 -23.60 11.37 -9.78
CA GLY A 35 -24.76 11.71 -8.95
C GLY A 35 -24.42 11.96 -7.48
N TYR A 36 -23.14 11.80 -7.05
CA TYR A 36 -22.73 11.81 -5.66
C TYR A 36 -21.59 12.77 -5.40
N VAL A 37 -21.67 13.49 -4.29
CA VAL A 37 -20.62 14.39 -3.80
C VAL A 37 -20.14 13.91 -2.43
N SER A 38 -18.86 14.12 -2.10
CA SER A 38 -18.30 13.79 -0.78
C SER A 38 -18.64 12.36 -0.30
N TYR A 39 -18.46 11.39 -1.17
CA TYR A 39 -18.74 9.99 -0.86
C TYR A 39 -17.50 9.26 -0.32
N ALA A 40 -17.74 8.15 0.38
CA ALA A 40 -16.74 7.27 0.98
C ALA A 40 -16.08 6.39 -0.08
N ASN A 41 -15.19 6.96 -0.90
CA ASN A 41 -14.53 6.25 -2.00
C ASN A 41 -13.81 4.97 -1.54
N CYS A 42 -13.17 4.98 -0.36
CA CYS A 42 -12.54 3.80 0.22
C CYS A 42 -13.55 2.79 0.85
N GLY A 43 -14.82 3.16 0.99
CA GLY A 43 -15.90 2.29 1.48
C GLY A 43 -16.52 1.42 0.38
N LEU A 44 -16.27 1.73 -0.89
CA LEU A 44 -16.93 1.11 -2.04
C LEU A 44 -16.72 -0.42 -2.10
N PRO A 45 -15.50 -0.97 -1.94
CA PRO A 45 -15.29 -2.42 -1.92
C PRO A 45 -16.05 -3.10 -0.77
N TYR A 46 -16.12 -2.47 0.40
CA TYR A 46 -16.78 -3.01 1.60
C TYR A 46 -18.31 -3.04 1.46
N TYR A 47 -18.90 -2.13 0.69
CA TYR A 47 -20.31 -2.19 0.34
C TYR A 47 -20.58 -3.34 -0.64
N VAL A 48 -19.71 -3.57 -1.62
CA VAL A 48 -19.83 -4.72 -2.52
C VAL A 48 -19.83 -6.03 -1.75
N GLY A 49 -18.95 -6.17 -0.75
CA GLY A 49 -18.85 -7.37 0.10
C GLY A 49 -19.93 -7.49 1.19
N GLY A 50 -20.78 -6.48 1.36
CA GLY A 50 -21.82 -6.48 2.39
C GLY A 50 -21.32 -6.20 3.81
N VAL A 51 -20.10 -5.70 3.97
CA VAL A 51 -19.56 -5.20 5.26
C VAL A 51 -20.22 -3.87 5.62
N ILE A 52 -20.34 -2.96 4.65
CA ILE A 52 -21.21 -1.80 4.73
C ILE A 52 -22.52 -2.20 4.07
N THR A 53 -23.62 -2.14 4.81
CA THR A 53 -24.94 -2.60 4.34
C THR A 53 -25.88 -1.47 3.98
N ASP A 54 -25.69 -0.29 4.57
CA ASP A 54 -26.51 0.88 4.28
C ASP A 54 -25.84 1.74 3.20
N ARG A 55 -26.56 1.94 2.09
CA ARG A 55 -26.13 2.80 0.98
C ARG A 55 -25.91 4.24 1.42
N GLU A 56 -26.67 4.74 2.37
CA GLU A 56 -26.58 6.11 2.84
C GLU A 56 -25.24 6.39 3.52
N GLU A 57 -24.63 5.39 4.14
CA GLU A 57 -23.29 5.49 4.74
C GLU A 57 -22.16 5.73 3.71
N LEU A 58 -22.40 5.42 2.44
CA LEU A 58 -21.46 5.78 1.38
C LEU A 58 -21.45 7.28 1.09
N THR A 59 -22.48 8.01 1.46
CA THR A 59 -22.65 9.45 1.15
C THR A 59 -22.41 10.28 2.39
N LEU A 60 -21.18 10.80 2.56
CA LEU A 60 -20.81 11.59 3.74
C LEU A 60 -21.51 12.97 3.77
N GLN A 61 -21.81 13.53 2.61
CA GLN A 61 -22.55 14.77 2.44
C GLN A 61 -23.40 14.70 1.16
N THR A 62 -24.51 15.44 1.17
CA THR A 62 -25.38 15.61 0.01
C THR A 62 -25.30 17.03 -0.55
N PRO A 63 -25.74 17.31 -1.78
CA PRO A 63 -25.85 18.67 -2.32
C PRO A 63 -26.67 19.57 -1.42
N GLU A 64 -27.76 19.07 -0.86
CA GLU A 64 -28.58 19.79 0.10
C GLU A 64 -27.84 20.08 1.42
N GLY A 65 -27.12 19.09 1.95
CA GLY A 65 -26.28 19.27 3.14
C GLY A 65 -25.20 20.34 2.95
N PHE A 66 -24.56 20.38 1.78
CA PHE A 66 -23.60 21.43 1.44
C PHE A 66 -24.27 22.82 1.36
N ARG A 67 -25.45 22.90 0.75
CA ARG A 67 -26.22 24.17 0.67
C ARG A 67 -26.62 24.66 2.04
N ASN A 68 -27.24 23.79 2.84
CA ASN A 68 -27.82 24.19 4.14
C ASN A 68 -26.74 24.51 5.18
N ARG A 69 -25.65 23.73 5.21
CA ARG A 69 -24.59 23.90 6.23
C ARG A 69 -23.53 24.92 5.84
N PHE A 70 -23.21 24.99 4.54
CA PHE A 70 -22.07 25.75 4.04
C PHE A 70 -22.45 26.82 3.00
N GLY A 71 -23.70 26.92 2.57
CA GLY A 71 -24.08 27.84 1.51
C GLY A 71 -23.34 27.62 0.19
N ILE A 72 -22.99 26.36 -0.13
CA ILE A 72 -22.26 25.96 -1.32
C ILE A 72 -23.23 25.39 -2.36
N ASP A 73 -23.14 25.88 -3.59
CA ASP A 73 -23.91 25.36 -4.72
C ASP A 73 -23.22 24.12 -5.31
N VAL A 74 -23.78 22.94 -5.08
CA VAL A 74 -23.28 21.69 -5.62
C VAL A 74 -24.15 21.25 -6.78
N ARG A 75 -23.55 21.10 -7.95
CA ARG A 75 -24.19 20.69 -9.19
C ARG A 75 -23.73 19.32 -9.61
N VAL A 76 -24.48 18.27 -9.24
CA VAL A 76 -24.27 16.89 -9.67
C VAL A 76 -24.80 16.66 -11.09
N GLY A 77 -24.31 15.63 -11.80
CA GLY A 77 -24.66 15.36 -13.19
C GLY A 77 -24.19 16.46 -14.16
N GLN A 78 -23.17 17.24 -13.77
CA GLN A 78 -22.63 18.34 -14.56
C GLN A 78 -21.13 18.19 -14.75
N GLU A 79 -20.73 18.11 -16.01
CA GLU A 79 -19.34 17.87 -16.40
C GLU A 79 -18.69 19.12 -16.99
N ALA A 80 -17.53 19.49 -16.50
CA ALA A 80 -16.68 20.50 -17.11
C ALA A 80 -16.00 19.90 -18.35
N VAL A 81 -16.36 20.38 -19.55
CA VAL A 81 -15.91 19.81 -20.82
C VAL A 81 -14.84 20.65 -21.52
N GLU A 82 -14.74 21.94 -21.21
CA GLU A 82 -13.73 22.84 -21.75
C GLU A 82 -13.32 23.87 -20.70
N LEU A 83 -12.03 24.19 -20.64
CA LEU A 83 -11.48 25.23 -19.78
C LEU A 83 -10.72 26.24 -20.65
N ARG A 84 -11.04 27.53 -20.49
CA ARG A 84 -10.34 28.66 -21.13
C ARG A 84 -9.79 29.59 -20.04
N PRO A 85 -8.56 29.34 -19.59
CA PRO A 85 -7.97 30.10 -18.47
C PRO A 85 -7.88 31.61 -18.74
N GLU A 86 -7.52 32.01 -19.97
CA GLU A 86 -7.38 33.42 -20.33
C GLU A 86 -8.71 34.20 -20.29
N GLN A 87 -9.84 33.48 -20.39
CA GLN A 87 -11.18 34.06 -20.33
C GLN A 87 -11.84 33.85 -18.96
N HIS A 88 -11.17 33.18 -18.03
CA HIS A 88 -11.71 32.79 -16.72
C HIS A 88 -13.07 32.05 -16.86
N THR A 89 -13.15 31.10 -17.82
CA THR A 89 -14.40 30.45 -18.18
C THR A 89 -14.24 28.93 -18.25
N VAL A 90 -15.26 28.22 -17.75
CA VAL A 90 -15.46 26.79 -17.90
C VAL A 90 -16.74 26.55 -18.66
N THR A 91 -16.70 25.72 -19.74
CA THR A 91 -17.91 25.22 -20.39
C THR A 91 -18.37 23.98 -19.64
N VAL A 92 -19.61 23.98 -19.18
CA VAL A 92 -20.24 22.92 -18.40
C VAL A 92 -21.31 22.25 -19.25
N ARG A 93 -21.31 20.94 -19.30
CA ARG A 93 -22.34 20.09 -19.94
C ARG A 93 -23.23 19.48 -18.85
N ARG A 94 -24.55 19.66 -18.98
CA ARG A 94 -25.53 18.90 -18.20
C ARG A 94 -25.65 17.51 -18.82
N LEU A 95 -25.48 16.48 -18.02
CA LEU A 95 -25.50 15.09 -18.52
C LEU A 95 -26.94 14.60 -18.75
N GLU A 96 -27.93 15.24 -18.16
CA GLU A 96 -29.35 14.90 -18.30
C GLU A 96 -29.88 15.16 -19.75
N ASP A 97 -29.55 16.31 -20.31
CA ASP A 97 -30.09 16.76 -21.62
C ASP A 97 -29.00 17.07 -22.64
N GLY A 98 -27.72 16.95 -22.27
CA GLY A 98 -26.59 17.26 -23.14
C GLY A 98 -26.34 18.76 -23.37
N SER A 99 -27.18 19.66 -22.83
CA SER A 99 -27.02 21.10 -22.99
C SER A 99 -25.73 21.62 -22.34
N THR A 100 -25.20 22.70 -22.90
CA THR A 100 -23.97 23.34 -22.36
C THR A 100 -24.21 24.79 -22.00
N TYR A 101 -23.46 25.28 -21.00
CA TYR A 101 -23.42 26.69 -20.63
C TYR A 101 -22.03 27.10 -20.18
N ALA A 102 -21.72 28.40 -20.29
CA ALA A 102 -20.48 28.96 -19.81
C ALA A 102 -20.61 29.39 -18.34
N LEU A 103 -19.60 29.11 -17.53
CA LEU A 103 -19.51 29.50 -16.13
C LEU A 103 -18.22 30.30 -15.90
N HIS A 104 -18.34 31.57 -15.52
CA HIS A 104 -17.20 32.42 -15.18
C HIS A 104 -16.76 32.19 -13.74
N TYR A 105 -15.46 32.35 -13.48
CA TYR A 105 -14.84 32.23 -12.15
C TYR A 105 -13.81 33.33 -11.90
N ASP A 106 -13.60 33.69 -10.64
CA ASP A 106 -12.43 34.46 -10.18
C ASP A 106 -11.26 33.50 -9.87
N LYS A 107 -11.57 32.33 -9.27
CA LYS A 107 -10.62 31.25 -8.98
C LYS A 107 -11.23 29.91 -9.36
N LEU A 108 -10.39 29.05 -9.93
CA LEU A 108 -10.76 27.69 -10.31
C LEU A 108 -9.91 26.66 -9.55
N LEU A 109 -10.55 25.63 -9.01
CA LEU A 109 -9.88 24.47 -8.42
C LEU A 109 -10.21 23.19 -9.20
N LEU A 110 -9.20 22.55 -9.77
CA LEU A 110 -9.31 21.25 -10.41
C LEU A 110 -9.08 20.13 -9.40
N SER A 111 -10.09 19.30 -9.17
CA SER A 111 -10.03 18.09 -8.31
C SER A 111 -10.71 16.91 -9.01
N PRO A 112 -10.40 16.62 -10.28
CA PRO A 112 -11.10 15.61 -11.07
C PRO A 112 -10.75 14.18 -10.63
N GLY A 113 -9.73 14.02 -9.78
CA GLY A 113 -9.29 12.73 -9.28
C GLY A 113 -8.53 11.91 -10.32
N ALA A 114 -8.75 10.59 -10.29
CA ALA A 114 -8.16 9.64 -11.21
C ALA A 114 -9.25 8.75 -11.84
N ARG A 115 -8.95 8.15 -12.97
CA ARG A 115 -9.82 7.19 -13.67
C ARG A 115 -9.20 5.79 -13.62
N PRO A 116 -10.01 4.72 -13.60
CA PRO A 116 -9.51 3.37 -13.76
C PRO A 116 -8.74 3.22 -15.07
N VAL A 117 -7.62 2.50 -15.01
CA VAL A 117 -6.89 2.12 -16.21
C VAL A 117 -7.66 0.98 -16.90
N ARG A 118 -7.93 1.14 -18.18
CA ARG A 118 -8.44 0.09 -19.06
C ARG A 118 -7.34 -0.33 -20.03
N PRO A 119 -7.02 -1.63 -20.15
CA PRO A 119 -5.87 -2.08 -20.95
C PRO A 119 -6.17 -2.16 -22.45
N ASN A 120 -7.42 -1.91 -22.89
CA ASN A 120 -7.92 -2.04 -24.26
C ASN A 120 -7.69 -3.47 -24.82
N LEU A 121 -7.99 -4.48 -24.02
CA LEU A 121 -7.89 -5.88 -24.42
C LEU A 121 -9.16 -6.37 -25.12
N PRO A 122 -9.07 -7.37 -26.00
CA PRO A 122 -10.23 -7.99 -26.63
C PRO A 122 -11.25 -8.46 -25.57
N GLY A 123 -12.53 -8.12 -25.77
CA GLY A 123 -13.61 -8.51 -24.86
C GLY A 123 -13.74 -7.69 -23.57
N GLU A 124 -12.95 -6.62 -23.40
CA GLU A 124 -12.99 -5.77 -22.19
C GLU A 124 -14.33 -5.03 -22.01
N ASP A 125 -15.08 -4.83 -23.09
CA ASP A 125 -16.38 -4.13 -23.06
C ASP A 125 -17.55 -5.06 -22.73
N ASP A 126 -17.30 -6.34 -22.42
CA ASP A 126 -18.35 -7.26 -21.95
C ASP A 126 -18.98 -6.72 -20.65
N PRO A 127 -20.32 -6.73 -20.52
CA PRO A 127 -21.02 -6.16 -19.36
C PRO A 127 -20.66 -6.82 -18.02
N ARG A 128 -20.03 -7.98 -18.03
CA ARG A 128 -19.53 -8.72 -16.86
C ARG A 128 -18.11 -8.30 -16.45
N VAL A 129 -17.46 -7.42 -17.23
CA VAL A 129 -16.15 -6.85 -16.92
C VAL A 129 -16.34 -5.48 -16.28
N PHE A 130 -16.02 -5.37 -15.01
CA PHE A 130 -16.25 -4.20 -14.18
C PHE A 130 -14.95 -3.47 -13.83
N THR A 131 -15.06 -2.18 -13.59
CA THR A 131 -14.10 -1.36 -12.85
C THR A 131 -14.79 -0.80 -11.62
N LEU A 132 -14.03 -0.40 -10.61
CA LEU A 132 -14.57 0.19 -9.37
C LEU A 132 -13.91 1.55 -9.11
N ARG A 133 -14.72 2.63 -9.17
CA ARG A 133 -14.25 3.99 -8.87
C ARG A 133 -15.34 4.88 -8.27
N THR A 134 -16.58 4.71 -8.65
CA THR A 134 -17.70 5.58 -8.26
C THR A 134 -18.76 4.80 -7.46
N VAL A 135 -19.69 5.53 -6.85
CA VAL A 135 -20.85 4.91 -6.18
C VAL A 135 -21.68 4.13 -7.19
N GLU A 136 -21.85 4.68 -8.40
CA GLU A 136 -22.58 4.01 -9.49
C GLU A 136 -21.94 2.67 -9.89
N ASP A 137 -20.59 2.62 -9.99
CA ASP A 137 -19.88 1.36 -10.25
C ASP A 137 -20.19 0.33 -9.15
N THR A 138 -20.11 0.76 -7.89
CA THR A 138 -20.39 -0.08 -6.72
C THR A 138 -21.81 -0.64 -6.75
N LEU A 139 -22.79 0.22 -6.99
CA LEU A 139 -24.20 -0.19 -7.07
C LEU A 139 -24.44 -1.16 -8.22
N ARG A 140 -23.79 -0.95 -9.37
CA ARG A 140 -23.87 -1.85 -10.52
C ARG A 140 -23.26 -3.23 -10.22
N ILE A 141 -22.09 -3.28 -9.56
CA ILE A 141 -21.47 -4.55 -9.15
C ILE A 141 -22.34 -5.26 -8.11
N ARG A 142 -22.87 -4.54 -7.12
CA ARG A 142 -23.73 -5.11 -6.09
C ARG A 142 -25.02 -5.67 -6.69
N ALA A 143 -25.70 -4.91 -7.55
CA ALA A 143 -26.91 -5.37 -8.25
C ALA A 143 -26.62 -6.63 -9.08
N TYR A 144 -25.48 -6.66 -9.79
CA TYR A 144 -25.09 -7.84 -10.55
C TYR A 144 -24.89 -9.08 -9.68
N LEU A 145 -24.28 -8.93 -8.51
CA LEU A 145 -24.12 -10.03 -7.53
C LEU A 145 -25.46 -10.51 -6.96
N ASP A 146 -26.42 -9.61 -6.78
CA ASP A 146 -27.74 -9.93 -6.24
C ASP A 146 -28.68 -10.59 -7.29
N GLU A 147 -28.54 -10.20 -8.55
CA GLU A 147 -29.43 -10.63 -9.65
C GLU A 147 -28.93 -11.88 -10.38
N HIS A 148 -27.63 -12.22 -10.26
CA HIS A 148 -27.03 -13.32 -11.01
C HIS A 148 -26.35 -14.34 -10.07
N PRO A 149 -26.33 -15.65 -10.42
CA PRO A 149 -25.65 -16.67 -9.64
C PRO A 149 -24.13 -16.63 -9.85
N VAL A 150 -23.47 -15.58 -9.35
CA VAL A 150 -22.01 -15.42 -9.44
C VAL A 150 -21.31 -16.39 -8.48
N ARG A 151 -20.64 -17.40 -9.02
CA ARG A 151 -19.90 -18.41 -8.25
C ARG A 151 -18.40 -18.20 -8.32
N ARG A 152 -17.90 -17.62 -9.42
CA ARG A 152 -16.47 -17.42 -9.71
C ARG A 152 -16.24 -15.98 -10.15
N ALA A 153 -15.31 -15.34 -9.49
CA ALA A 153 -14.85 -14.02 -9.88
C ALA A 153 -13.35 -14.04 -10.17
N VAL A 154 -12.95 -13.28 -11.18
CA VAL A 154 -11.55 -13.02 -11.47
C VAL A 154 -11.26 -11.55 -11.23
N VAL A 155 -10.34 -11.27 -10.32
CA VAL A 155 -9.83 -9.93 -10.06
C VAL A 155 -8.48 -9.78 -10.77
N VAL A 156 -8.37 -8.81 -11.67
CA VAL A 156 -7.14 -8.53 -12.40
C VAL A 156 -6.44 -7.34 -11.78
N GLY A 157 -5.28 -7.57 -11.15
CA GLY A 157 -4.45 -6.58 -10.49
C GLY A 157 -4.46 -6.68 -8.96
N GLY A 158 -3.27 -6.88 -8.37
CA GLY A 158 -3.02 -7.03 -6.93
C GLY A 158 -2.61 -5.72 -6.24
N GLY A 159 -3.20 -4.58 -6.64
CA GLY A 159 -3.12 -3.31 -5.91
C GLY A 159 -4.15 -3.21 -4.78
N PHE A 160 -4.27 -2.05 -4.13
CA PHE A 160 -5.23 -1.83 -3.02
C PHE A 160 -6.66 -2.23 -3.40
N ILE A 161 -7.21 -1.67 -4.48
CA ILE A 161 -8.58 -1.94 -4.92
C ILE A 161 -8.79 -3.43 -5.24
N GLY A 162 -7.82 -4.05 -5.94
CA GLY A 162 -7.93 -5.47 -6.30
C GLY A 162 -7.90 -6.39 -5.08
N LEU A 163 -7.07 -6.09 -4.09
CA LEU A 163 -6.97 -6.86 -2.85
C LEU A 163 -8.22 -6.71 -1.98
N GLU A 164 -8.70 -5.47 -1.79
CA GLU A 164 -9.96 -5.20 -1.07
C GLU A 164 -11.15 -5.88 -1.75
N MET A 165 -11.21 -5.85 -3.07
CA MET A 165 -12.26 -6.54 -3.82
C MET A 165 -12.15 -8.06 -3.74
N ALA A 166 -10.93 -8.62 -3.77
CA ALA A 166 -10.75 -10.06 -3.61
C ALA A 166 -11.23 -10.54 -2.24
N GLU A 167 -10.88 -9.83 -1.16
CA GLU A 167 -11.41 -10.08 0.18
C GLU A 167 -12.94 -10.02 0.22
N ASN A 168 -13.52 -8.94 -0.32
CA ASN A 168 -14.96 -8.68 -0.23
C ASN A 168 -15.78 -9.64 -1.10
N LEU A 169 -15.25 -10.12 -2.23
CA LEU A 169 -15.88 -11.17 -3.03
C LEU A 169 -15.85 -12.52 -2.32
N VAL A 170 -14.75 -12.86 -1.64
CA VAL A 170 -14.68 -14.06 -0.79
C VAL A 170 -15.69 -13.98 0.36
N HIS A 171 -15.81 -12.82 1.03
CA HIS A 171 -16.85 -12.60 2.06
C HIS A 171 -18.27 -12.76 1.52
N ALA A 172 -18.52 -12.36 0.27
CA ALA A 172 -19.79 -12.58 -0.43
C ALA A 172 -20.02 -14.06 -0.86
N GLY A 173 -19.09 -14.96 -0.54
CA GLY A 173 -19.19 -16.40 -0.86
C GLY A 173 -18.77 -16.74 -2.29
N VAL A 174 -18.08 -15.86 -3.00
CA VAL A 174 -17.64 -16.05 -4.38
C VAL A 174 -16.23 -16.62 -4.41
N HIS A 175 -16.01 -17.73 -5.15
CA HIS A 175 -14.67 -18.25 -5.41
C HIS A 175 -13.87 -17.23 -6.22
N THR A 176 -12.77 -16.76 -5.66
CA THR A 176 -12.06 -15.61 -6.21
C THR A 176 -10.64 -15.97 -6.65
N THR A 177 -10.34 -15.74 -7.93
CA THR A 177 -8.99 -15.81 -8.51
C THR A 177 -8.43 -14.40 -8.63
N LEU A 178 -7.23 -14.14 -8.09
CA LEU A 178 -6.51 -12.88 -8.21
C LEU A 178 -5.33 -13.05 -9.18
N LEU A 179 -5.42 -12.40 -10.33
CA LEU A 179 -4.37 -12.39 -11.36
C LEU A 179 -3.52 -11.14 -11.24
N GLN A 180 -2.23 -11.30 -10.99
CA GLN A 180 -1.29 -10.19 -10.88
C GLN A 180 -0.16 -10.33 -11.91
N ARG A 181 0.00 -9.30 -12.78
CA ARG A 181 1.05 -9.27 -13.81
C ARG A 181 2.47 -9.29 -13.24
N GLY A 182 2.69 -8.61 -12.12
CA GLY A 182 3.99 -8.58 -11.45
C GLY A 182 4.24 -9.81 -10.59
N ALA A 183 5.47 -9.96 -10.12
CA ALA A 183 5.88 -11.04 -9.23
C ALA A 183 5.40 -10.85 -7.77
N GLN A 184 4.64 -9.80 -7.49
CA GLN A 184 4.10 -9.52 -6.15
C GLN A 184 2.80 -8.73 -6.20
N VAL A 185 1.99 -8.84 -5.16
CA VAL A 185 0.90 -7.91 -4.86
C VAL A 185 1.43 -6.70 -4.09
N LEU A 186 0.61 -5.67 -3.95
CA LEU A 186 0.85 -4.47 -3.14
C LEU A 186 2.21 -3.80 -3.42
N PRO A 187 2.42 -3.20 -4.59
CA PRO A 187 3.71 -2.64 -5.03
C PRO A 187 4.40 -1.64 -4.08
N PRO A 188 3.72 -0.94 -3.14
CA PRO A 188 4.38 -0.14 -2.12
C PRO A 188 5.25 -0.92 -1.14
N LEU A 189 5.01 -2.23 -0.96
CA LEU A 189 5.91 -3.11 -0.20
C LEU A 189 7.07 -3.61 -1.07
N ASP A 190 8.14 -4.07 -0.41
CA ASP A 190 9.16 -4.89 -1.05
C ASP A 190 8.64 -6.33 -1.26
N ALA A 191 9.21 -7.04 -2.21
CA ALA A 191 8.77 -8.41 -2.56
C ALA A 191 8.87 -9.37 -1.37
N ASP A 192 9.90 -9.21 -0.54
CA ASP A 192 10.12 -10.04 0.64
C ASP A 192 9.04 -9.83 1.72
N MET A 193 8.50 -8.64 1.86
CA MET A 193 7.37 -8.35 2.74
C MET A 193 6.03 -8.82 2.14
N ALA A 194 5.89 -8.74 0.81
CA ALA A 194 4.70 -9.20 0.11
C ALA A 194 4.54 -10.74 0.17
N ALA A 195 5.62 -11.50 0.30
CA ALA A 195 5.58 -12.96 0.39
C ALA A 195 4.72 -13.47 1.57
N GLU A 196 4.72 -12.78 2.72
CA GLU A 196 3.84 -13.10 3.86
C GLU A 196 2.36 -12.87 3.50
N ILE A 197 2.06 -11.83 2.72
CA ILE A 197 0.70 -11.55 2.23
C ILE A 197 0.26 -12.61 1.21
N HIS A 198 1.14 -13.03 0.30
CA HIS A 198 0.83 -14.08 -0.67
C HIS A 198 0.44 -15.39 0.02
N ALA A 199 1.25 -15.81 1.01
CA ALA A 199 0.96 -17.01 1.80
C ALA A 199 -0.38 -16.88 2.55
N TYR A 200 -0.67 -15.71 3.10
CA TYR A 200 -1.91 -15.45 3.82
C TYR A 200 -3.14 -15.47 2.90
N LEU A 201 -3.08 -14.80 1.73
CA LEU A 201 -4.18 -14.79 0.75
C LEU A 201 -4.55 -16.22 0.29
N ARG A 202 -3.53 -17.04 -0.02
CA ARG A 202 -3.73 -18.45 -0.39
C ARG A 202 -4.39 -19.23 0.75
N GLY A 203 -3.99 -18.97 1.99
CA GLY A 203 -4.59 -19.56 3.19
C GLY A 203 -6.05 -19.14 3.43
N GLN A 204 -6.47 -17.99 2.91
CA GLN A 204 -7.86 -17.51 2.95
C GLN A 204 -8.73 -18.02 1.77
N GLY A 205 -8.18 -18.85 0.90
CA GLY A 205 -8.90 -19.43 -0.23
C GLY A 205 -8.92 -18.56 -1.49
N VAL A 206 -8.10 -17.51 -1.55
CA VAL A 206 -7.89 -16.75 -2.79
C VAL A 206 -6.92 -17.51 -3.69
N GLU A 207 -7.35 -17.85 -4.91
CA GLU A 207 -6.47 -18.41 -5.92
C GLU A 207 -5.56 -17.31 -6.48
N LEU A 208 -4.36 -17.18 -5.91
CA LEU A 208 -3.40 -16.14 -6.31
C LEU A 208 -2.49 -16.65 -7.44
N ARG A 209 -2.45 -15.91 -8.56
CA ARG A 209 -1.55 -16.13 -9.69
C ARG A 209 -0.67 -14.90 -9.91
N LEU A 210 0.61 -15.04 -9.63
CA LEU A 210 1.64 -14.03 -9.88
C LEU A 210 2.26 -14.24 -11.27
N GLY A 211 2.81 -13.19 -11.88
CA GLY A 211 3.34 -13.24 -13.24
C GLY A 211 2.26 -13.41 -14.33
N ALA A 212 0.98 -13.38 -13.95
CA ALA A 212 -0.15 -13.64 -14.82
C ALA A 212 -0.48 -12.40 -15.67
N ARG A 213 -0.22 -12.49 -16.96
CA ARG A 213 -0.46 -11.40 -17.91
C ARG A 213 -1.71 -11.70 -18.72
N VAL A 214 -2.79 -10.96 -18.44
CA VAL A 214 -4.07 -11.09 -19.13
C VAL A 214 -3.93 -10.56 -20.56
N SER A 215 -4.43 -11.32 -21.54
CA SER A 215 -4.43 -11.00 -22.97
C SER A 215 -5.83 -10.73 -23.55
N GLY A 216 -6.90 -11.13 -22.86
CA GLY A 216 -8.26 -10.91 -23.35
C GLY A 216 -9.33 -11.57 -22.49
N PHE A 217 -10.57 -11.35 -22.94
CA PHE A 217 -11.78 -11.90 -22.35
C PHE A 217 -12.64 -12.49 -23.48
N SER A 218 -13.13 -13.72 -23.32
CA SER A 218 -13.98 -14.34 -24.33
C SER A 218 -15.19 -15.01 -23.68
N PRO A 219 -16.34 -15.09 -24.36
CA PRO A 219 -17.49 -15.84 -23.87
C PRO A 219 -17.15 -17.31 -23.63
N GLN A 220 -17.62 -17.87 -22.51
CA GLN A 220 -17.48 -19.29 -22.17
C GLN A 220 -18.72 -19.80 -21.47
N GLY A 221 -19.60 -20.51 -22.21
CA GLY A 221 -20.92 -20.89 -21.72
C GLY A 221 -21.73 -19.63 -21.34
N ASP A 222 -22.31 -19.64 -20.14
CA ASP A 222 -23.03 -18.48 -19.60
C ASP A 222 -22.11 -17.42 -18.98
N GLY A 223 -20.82 -17.73 -18.79
CA GLY A 223 -19.79 -16.87 -18.20
C GLY A 223 -18.78 -16.33 -19.19
N LEU A 224 -17.61 -15.97 -18.66
CA LEU A 224 -16.42 -15.50 -19.38
C LEU A 224 -15.23 -16.44 -19.14
N ALA A 225 -14.28 -16.46 -20.08
CA ALA A 225 -12.91 -16.89 -19.83
C ALA A 225 -11.99 -15.67 -19.83
N VAL A 226 -11.20 -15.51 -18.77
CA VAL A 226 -10.05 -14.59 -18.73
C VAL A 226 -8.85 -15.31 -19.30
N GLU A 227 -8.27 -14.79 -20.37
CA GLU A 227 -7.19 -15.42 -21.12
C GLU A 227 -5.85 -14.81 -20.74
N LEU A 228 -4.81 -15.66 -20.56
CA LEU A 228 -3.44 -15.23 -20.33
C LEU A 228 -2.60 -15.35 -21.62
N GLU A 229 -1.51 -14.57 -21.70
CA GLU A 229 -0.55 -14.63 -22.82
C GLU A 229 0.01 -16.05 -23.04
N GLY A 230 0.06 -16.89 -22.02
CA GLY A 230 0.50 -18.29 -22.10
C GLY A 230 -0.56 -19.29 -22.57
N GLY A 231 -1.79 -18.82 -22.89
CA GLY A 231 -2.91 -19.65 -23.33
C GLY A 231 -3.71 -20.29 -22.19
N GLU A 232 -3.33 -20.09 -20.93
CA GLU A 232 -4.12 -20.49 -19.76
C GLU A 232 -5.40 -19.66 -19.69
N ARG A 233 -6.51 -20.26 -19.26
CA ARG A 233 -7.85 -19.63 -19.22
C ARG A 233 -8.49 -19.83 -17.86
N PHE A 234 -9.04 -18.77 -17.30
CA PHE A 234 -9.74 -18.75 -16.02
C PHE A 234 -11.23 -18.48 -16.24
N PRO A 235 -12.13 -19.42 -15.90
CA PRO A 235 -13.55 -19.20 -16.02
C PRO A 235 -14.03 -18.20 -14.98
N ALA A 236 -14.88 -17.25 -15.39
CA ALA A 236 -15.43 -16.22 -14.53
C ALA A 236 -16.90 -15.95 -14.86
N ASP A 237 -17.69 -15.69 -13.81
CA ASP A 237 -19.04 -15.17 -13.92
C ASP A 237 -19.02 -13.64 -13.78
N LEU A 238 -17.98 -13.10 -13.14
CA LEU A 238 -17.67 -11.68 -12.98
C LEU A 238 -16.17 -11.44 -13.07
N VAL A 239 -15.76 -10.38 -13.76
CA VAL A 239 -14.37 -9.92 -13.82
C VAL A 239 -14.28 -8.51 -13.28
N LEU A 240 -13.30 -8.25 -12.39
CA LEU A 240 -12.97 -6.90 -11.91
C LEU A 240 -11.59 -6.48 -12.39
N LEU A 241 -11.49 -5.35 -13.09
CA LEU A 241 -10.24 -4.73 -13.49
C LEU A 241 -9.74 -3.77 -12.41
N GLY A 242 -8.81 -4.23 -11.58
CA GLY A 242 -8.14 -3.47 -10.52
C GLY A 242 -6.67 -3.13 -10.85
N ILE A 243 -6.34 -2.90 -12.13
CA ILE A 243 -4.96 -2.75 -12.62
C ILE A 243 -4.30 -1.39 -12.34
N GLY A 244 -5.01 -0.53 -11.61
CA GLY A 244 -4.54 0.78 -11.18
C GLY A 244 -5.38 1.92 -11.73
N VAL A 245 -4.93 3.13 -11.41
CA VAL A 245 -5.60 4.38 -11.80
C VAL A 245 -4.62 5.32 -12.50
N ALA A 246 -5.13 6.14 -13.41
CA ALA A 246 -4.39 7.22 -14.05
C ALA A 246 -5.01 8.58 -13.69
N PRO A 247 -4.22 9.65 -13.53
CA PRO A 247 -4.73 10.99 -13.30
C PRO A 247 -5.75 11.38 -14.37
N ASP A 248 -6.91 11.93 -13.96
CA ASP A 248 -7.92 12.41 -14.89
C ASP A 248 -7.62 13.86 -15.27
N THR A 249 -6.77 14.03 -16.27
CA THR A 249 -6.17 15.33 -16.64
C THR A 249 -6.51 15.80 -18.05
N GLU A 250 -7.46 15.18 -18.71
CA GLU A 250 -7.81 15.51 -20.08
C GLU A 250 -8.27 16.97 -20.25
N LEU A 251 -9.08 17.46 -19.30
CA LEU A 251 -9.52 18.87 -19.29
C LEU A 251 -8.31 19.82 -19.16
N ALA A 252 -7.40 19.52 -18.24
CA ALA A 252 -6.19 20.32 -18.01
C ALA A 252 -5.24 20.29 -19.23
N ARG A 253 -5.10 19.12 -19.86
CA ARG A 253 -4.28 18.94 -21.06
C ARG A 253 -4.81 19.77 -22.24
N ARG A 254 -6.12 19.73 -22.47
CA ARG A 254 -6.76 20.53 -23.55
C ARG A 254 -6.66 22.03 -23.29
N ALA A 255 -6.66 22.43 -22.02
CA ALA A 255 -6.48 23.83 -21.63
C ALA A 255 -5.00 24.29 -21.63
N GLY A 256 -4.06 23.44 -22.08
CA GLY A 256 -2.64 23.79 -22.15
C GLY A 256 -1.92 23.87 -20.81
N LEU A 257 -2.48 23.31 -19.73
CA LEU A 257 -1.81 23.31 -18.42
C LEU A 257 -0.60 22.36 -18.45
N ALA A 258 0.45 22.74 -17.74
CA ALA A 258 1.66 21.92 -17.63
C ALA A 258 1.36 20.61 -16.90
N LEU A 259 1.77 19.49 -17.51
CA LEU A 259 1.66 18.16 -16.95
C LEU A 259 3.06 17.62 -16.60
N GLY A 260 3.13 16.78 -15.58
CA GLY A 260 4.35 16.16 -15.09
C GLY A 260 4.31 14.64 -15.09
N VAL A 261 4.80 14.03 -14.01
CA VAL A 261 4.93 12.57 -13.86
C VAL A 261 3.58 11.87 -14.11
N LYS A 262 3.59 10.84 -14.96
CA LYS A 262 2.40 10.04 -15.34
C LYS A 262 1.25 10.88 -15.94
N GLY A 263 1.54 12.08 -16.47
CA GLY A 263 0.52 12.98 -16.99
C GLY A 263 -0.30 13.70 -15.93
N ALA A 264 0.14 13.71 -14.68
CA ALA A 264 -0.48 14.46 -13.59
C ALA A 264 -0.29 15.97 -13.77
N ILE A 265 -1.22 16.80 -13.30
CA ILE A 265 -1.12 18.26 -13.37
C ILE A 265 0.06 18.72 -12.50
N SER A 266 0.99 19.48 -13.11
CA SER A 266 2.10 20.07 -12.37
C SER A 266 1.61 21.24 -11.52
N VAL A 267 1.93 21.22 -10.22
CA VAL A 267 1.55 22.26 -9.27
C VAL A 267 2.75 22.66 -8.41
N ASP A 268 2.69 23.90 -7.91
CA ASP A 268 3.65 24.37 -6.92
C ASP A 268 3.25 24.01 -5.47
N GLY A 269 4.02 24.48 -4.48
CA GLY A 269 3.73 24.23 -3.07
C GLY A 269 2.42 24.84 -2.56
N GLN A 270 1.84 25.80 -3.29
CA GLN A 270 0.55 26.42 -3.01
C GLN A 270 -0.60 25.82 -3.81
N MET A 271 -0.34 24.72 -4.54
CA MET A 271 -1.28 24.03 -5.42
C MET A 271 -1.70 24.86 -6.66
N ARG A 272 -0.92 25.87 -7.06
CA ARG A 272 -1.16 26.63 -8.29
C ARG A 272 -0.67 25.82 -9.49
N THR A 273 -1.42 25.85 -10.58
CA THR A 273 -1.02 25.30 -11.88
C THR A 273 -0.16 26.30 -12.67
N SER A 274 0.14 25.98 -13.91
CA SER A 274 0.83 26.90 -14.83
C SER A 274 -0.03 28.07 -15.31
N ALA A 275 -1.37 28.00 -15.15
CA ALA A 275 -2.26 29.09 -15.49
C ALA A 275 -2.60 29.96 -14.26
N PRO A 276 -2.65 31.30 -14.40
CA PRO A 276 -3.09 32.18 -13.33
C PRO A 276 -4.48 31.81 -12.83
N ASP A 277 -4.69 31.94 -11.51
CA ASP A 277 -5.98 31.73 -10.85
C ASP A 277 -6.58 30.32 -10.96
N VAL A 278 -5.78 29.36 -11.49
CA VAL A 278 -6.15 27.95 -11.60
C VAL A 278 -5.28 27.09 -10.67
N TYR A 279 -5.94 26.36 -9.79
CA TYR A 279 -5.35 25.45 -8.82
C TYR A 279 -5.70 23.99 -9.15
N ALA A 280 -4.93 23.04 -8.66
CA ALA A 280 -5.26 21.63 -8.78
C ALA A 280 -4.84 20.84 -7.55
N VAL A 281 -5.65 19.82 -7.16
CA VAL A 281 -5.44 19.00 -5.96
C VAL A 281 -5.89 17.56 -6.17
N GLY A 282 -5.48 16.66 -5.27
CA GLY A 282 -5.91 15.27 -5.19
C GLY A 282 -5.16 14.36 -6.16
N ASP A 283 -5.82 13.26 -6.56
CA ASP A 283 -5.19 12.20 -7.37
C ASP A 283 -4.78 12.66 -8.77
N ALA A 284 -5.22 13.84 -9.20
CA ALA A 284 -4.88 14.42 -10.51
C ALA A 284 -3.53 15.15 -10.54
N VAL A 285 -2.88 15.40 -9.39
CA VAL A 285 -1.69 16.27 -9.32
C VAL A 285 -0.39 15.52 -9.08
N GLU A 286 0.69 16.12 -9.59
CA GLU A 286 2.06 15.75 -9.26
C GLU A 286 2.42 16.27 -7.86
N VAL A 287 3.10 15.45 -7.07
CA VAL A 287 3.58 15.82 -5.73
C VAL A 287 5.07 15.55 -5.58
N ARG A 288 5.71 16.13 -4.55
CA ARG A 288 7.07 15.74 -4.15
C ARG A 288 7.02 14.57 -3.18
N HIS A 289 7.84 13.55 -3.42
CA HIS A 289 8.11 12.51 -2.42
C HIS A 289 8.95 13.12 -1.30
N PHE A 290 8.48 13.03 -0.07
CA PHE A 290 9.06 13.78 1.06
C PHE A 290 10.54 13.43 1.32
N VAL A 291 10.91 12.14 1.25
CA VAL A 291 12.28 11.69 1.55
C VAL A 291 13.27 12.07 0.44
N THR A 292 12.89 11.87 -0.83
CA THR A 292 13.80 12.09 -1.96
C THR A 292 13.72 13.48 -2.57
N GLY A 293 12.66 14.24 -2.29
CA GLY A 293 12.37 15.50 -2.99
C GLY A 293 11.96 15.33 -4.46
N ALA A 294 12.02 14.11 -5.00
CA ALA A 294 11.69 13.83 -6.39
C ALA A 294 10.19 14.01 -6.68
N LYS A 295 9.87 14.40 -7.91
CA LYS A 295 8.50 14.45 -8.40
C LYS A 295 7.90 13.05 -8.46
N SER A 296 6.67 12.89 -7.99
CA SER A 296 5.97 11.63 -7.87
C SER A 296 4.46 11.82 -8.07
N HIS A 297 3.76 10.72 -8.24
CA HIS A 297 2.30 10.67 -8.23
C HIS A 297 1.85 9.75 -7.08
N ILE A 298 1.20 10.33 -6.07
CA ILE A 298 0.75 9.64 -4.86
C ILE A 298 -0.75 9.92 -4.69
N ALA A 299 -1.56 9.02 -5.21
CA ALA A 299 -3.03 9.12 -5.20
C ALA A 299 -3.57 8.52 -3.89
N LEU A 300 -3.69 9.36 -2.86
CA LEU A 300 -4.16 8.99 -1.52
C LEU A 300 -5.04 10.11 -0.94
N ALA A 301 -6.06 9.74 -0.17
CA ALA A 301 -7.03 10.67 0.41
C ALA A 301 -6.40 11.66 1.41
N GLY A 302 -5.43 11.23 2.23
CA GLY A 302 -4.72 12.09 3.17
C GLY A 302 -4.01 13.28 2.50
N PRO A 303 -3.15 13.06 1.48
CA PRO A 303 -2.60 14.10 0.62
C PRO A 303 -3.66 15.00 -0.01
N ALA A 304 -4.71 14.43 -0.63
CA ALA A 304 -5.78 15.17 -1.29
C ALA A 304 -6.47 16.19 -0.34
N ASN A 305 -6.80 15.75 0.89
CA ASN A 305 -7.42 16.63 1.90
C ASN A 305 -6.49 17.77 2.34
N LYS A 306 -5.20 17.49 2.55
CA LYS A 306 -4.20 18.51 2.90
C LYS A 306 -4.02 19.53 1.78
N GLN A 307 -3.94 19.06 0.53
CA GLN A 307 -3.83 19.90 -0.66
C GLN A 307 -5.06 20.79 -0.83
N GLY A 308 -6.28 20.23 -0.69
CA GLY A 308 -7.52 21.00 -0.73
C GLY A 308 -7.56 22.14 0.29
N ARG A 309 -7.10 21.86 1.52
CA ARG A 309 -6.97 22.89 2.57
C ARG A 309 -5.95 23.98 2.18
N ILE A 310 -4.78 23.59 1.65
CA ILE A 310 -3.72 24.52 1.25
C ILE A 310 -4.17 25.40 0.09
N ALA A 311 -4.81 24.82 -0.93
CA ALA A 311 -5.36 25.57 -2.04
C ALA A 311 -6.37 26.63 -1.57
N ALA A 312 -7.31 26.23 -0.70
CA ALA A 312 -8.29 27.15 -0.11
C ALA A 312 -7.64 28.27 0.73
N ASP A 313 -6.64 27.94 1.55
CA ASP A 313 -5.88 28.91 2.32
C ASP A 313 -5.22 29.94 1.38
N HIS A 314 -4.55 29.47 0.31
CA HIS A 314 -3.86 30.37 -0.63
C HIS A 314 -4.86 31.23 -1.45
N ILE A 315 -5.98 30.66 -1.90
CA ILE A 315 -7.06 31.39 -2.59
C ILE A 315 -7.56 32.58 -1.73
N CYS A 316 -7.63 32.40 -0.41
CA CYS A 316 -8.01 33.41 0.56
C CYS A 316 -6.83 34.24 1.08
N GLY A 317 -5.68 34.26 0.42
CA GLY A 317 -4.52 35.09 0.75
C GLY A 317 -3.72 34.65 1.98
N ARG A 318 -3.94 33.43 2.50
CA ARG A 318 -3.19 32.90 3.65
C ARG A 318 -1.91 32.22 3.18
N ARG A 319 -0.88 32.25 4.01
CA ARG A 319 0.40 31.56 3.74
C ARG A 319 0.30 30.11 4.22
N SER A 320 0.35 29.17 3.29
CA SER A 320 0.48 27.73 3.55
C SER A 320 1.16 27.07 2.38
N ALA A 321 1.84 25.94 2.60
CA ALA A 321 2.53 25.21 1.54
C ALA A 321 2.47 23.70 1.79
N TYR A 322 2.28 22.95 0.71
CA TYR A 322 2.38 21.50 0.71
C TYR A 322 3.84 21.08 0.54
N THR A 323 4.37 20.37 1.50
CA THR A 323 5.78 19.99 1.56
C THR A 323 6.04 18.56 1.06
N GLY A 324 5.07 17.95 0.40
CA GLY A 324 5.16 16.59 -0.15
C GLY A 324 4.53 15.51 0.72
N ALA A 325 4.55 14.29 0.22
CA ALA A 325 3.97 13.10 0.84
C ALA A 325 4.99 11.99 1.04
N LEU A 326 4.80 11.19 2.08
CA LEU A 326 5.55 9.96 2.35
C LEU A 326 4.98 8.75 1.59
N GLY A 327 3.74 8.83 1.12
CA GLY A 327 3.01 7.68 0.57
C GLY A 327 2.58 6.68 1.64
N THR A 328 2.37 7.16 2.88
CA THR A 328 1.91 6.29 3.99
C THR A 328 0.56 5.68 3.65
N SER A 329 0.50 4.36 3.73
CA SER A 329 -0.68 3.57 3.40
C SER A 329 -0.85 2.38 4.34
N VAL A 330 -2.10 1.99 4.55
CA VAL A 330 -2.48 0.80 5.29
C VAL A 330 -3.60 0.08 4.55
N LEU A 331 -3.59 -1.24 4.61
CA LEU A 331 -4.58 -2.12 4.00
C LEU A 331 -4.93 -3.22 4.99
N LYS A 332 -6.23 -3.48 5.14
CA LYS A 332 -6.74 -4.67 5.82
C LYS A 332 -7.03 -5.75 4.76
N LEU A 333 -6.63 -6.98 5.04
CA LEU A 333 -6.91 -8.17 4.23
C LEU A 333 -7.39 -9.27 5.18
N PHE A 334 -8.68 -9.52 5.24
CA PHE A 334 -9.32 -10.35 6.27
C PHE A 334 -8.88 -9.87 7.67
N ASP A 335 -8.11 -10.65 8.41
CA ASP A 335 -7.55 -10.24 9.71
C ASP A 335 -6.13 -9.66 9.61
N LEU A 336 -5.46 -9.83 8.47
CA LEU A 336 -4.11 -9.32 8.27
C LEU A 336 -4.14 -7.83 7.96
N THR A 337 -3.17 -7.09 8.47
CA THR A 337 -2.92 -5.69 8.15
C THR A 337 -1.55 -5.54 7.52
N ALA A 338 -1.47 -4.83 6.39
CA ALA A 338 -0.23 -4.47 5.73
C ALA A 338 -0.12 -2.95 5.62
N ALA A 339 1.03 -2.39 5.98
CA ALA A 339 1.25 -0.96 5.95
C ALA A 339 2.65 -0.59 5.46
N SER A 340 2.79 0.59 4.86
CA SER A 340 4.09 1.11 4.39
C SER A 340 4.15 2.63 4.49
N THR A 341 5.36 3.17 4.64
CA THR A 341 5.63 4.61 4.63
C THR A 341 7.06 4.89 4.18
N GLY A 342 7.30 6.04 3.55
CA GLY A 342 8.60 6.46 3.07
C GLY A 342 9.07 5.62 1.88
N LEU A 343 10.34 5.25 1.85
CA LEU A 343 10.95 4.49 0.76
C LEU A 343 10.86 2.97 1.00
N ASN A 344 10.59 2.24 -0.05
CA ASN A 344 10.96 0.83 -0.15
C ASN A 344 12.33 0.68 -0.83
N GLU A 345 12.92 -0.52 -0.83
CA GLU A 345 14.26 -0.76 -1.42
C GLU A 345 14.33 -0.39 -2.90
N LYS A 346 13.28 -0.73 -3.66
CA LYS A 346 13.20 -0.41 -5.09
C LYS A 346 13.25 1.10 -5.34
N GLN A 347 12.52 1.86 -4.53
CA GLN A 347 12.50 3.33 -4.62
C GLN A 347 13.83 3.94 -4.17
N ALA A 348 14.43 3.42 -3.10
CA ALA A 348 15.75 3.87 -2.62
C ALA A 348 16.83 3.65 -3.69
N ARG A 349 16.87 2.45 -4.29
CA ARG A 349 17.79 2.14 -5.41
C ARG A 349 17.58 3.04 -6.62
N ALA A 350 16.33 3.21 -7.04
CA ALA A 350 15.99 4.06 -8.19
C ALA A 350 16.33 5.54 -7.97
N ALA A 351 16.30 6.01 -6.72
CA ALA A 351 16.64 7.37 -6.33
C ALA A 351 18.15 7.55 -6.02
N GLY A 352 18.97 6.49 -6.06
CA GLY A 352 20.38 6.53 -5.67
C GLY A 352 20.60 6.86 -4.19
N VAL A 353 19.62 6.57 -3.34
CA VAL A 353 19.70 6.79 -1.88
C VAL A 353 20.39 5.59 -1.25
N ALA A 354 21.49 5.84 -0.54
CA ALA A 354 22.17 4.82 0.25
C ALA A 354 21.25 4.37 1.41
N TYR A 355 21.11 3.07 1.57
CA TYR A 355 20.30 2.50 2.65
C TYR A 355 20.84 1.17 3.13
N ASP A 356 20.52 0.84 4.37
CA ASP A 356 20.57 -0.51 4.92
C ASP A 356 19.20 -0.84 5.52
N LYS A 357 18.97 -2.08 5.93
CA LYS A 357 17.68 -2.55 6.39
C LYS A 357 17.79 -3.50 7.56
N VAL A 358 16.76 -3.54 8.39
CA VAL A 358 16.58 -4.56 9.42
C VAL A 358 15.17 -5.14 9.31
N VAL A 359 15.05 -6.44 9.64
CA VAL A 359 13.76 -7.11 9.79
C VAL A 359 13.63 -7.61 11.22
N THR A 360 12.61 -7.13 11.92
CA THR A 360 12.33 -7.49 13.30
C THR A 360 10.95 -8.12 13.45
N TYR A 361 10.80 -8.99 14.46
CA TYR A 361 9.52 -9.53 14.87
C TYR A 361 9.22 -9.06 16.28
N SER A 362 8.05 -8.48 16.47
CA SER A 362 7.61 -8.02 17.79
C SER A 362 6.12 -8.36 17.94
N ALA A 363 5.73 -8.70 19.17
CA ALA A 363 4.31 -8.92 19.47
C ALA A 363 3.54 -7.61 19.40
N SER A 364 2.27 -7.69 18.99
CA SER A 364 1.34 -6.56 18.94
C SER A 364 1.16 -5.89 20.31
N HIS A 365 1.20 -6.71 21.37
CA HIS A 365 1.12 -6.29 22.76
C HIS A 365 1.83 -7.32 23.67
N ALA A 366 1.77 -7.14 24.97
CA ALA A 366 2.46 -8.02 25.94
C ALA A 366 2.06 -9.49 25.74
N SER A 367 3.06 -10.37 25.56
CA SER A 367 2.82 -11.77 25.18
C SER A 367 2.08 -12.60 26.26
N TYR A 368 2.08 -12.14 27.51
CA TYR A 368 1.33 -12.74 28.61
C TYR A 368 -0.14 -12.31 28.65
N TYR A 369 -0.53 -11.29 27.86
CA TYR A 369 -1.92 -10.90 27.68
C TYR A 369 -2.52 -11.64 26.47
N PRO A 370 -3.76 -12.17 26.59
CA PRO A 370 -4.35 -13.00 25.54
C PRO A 370 -4.46 -12.29 24.19
N GLY A 371 -4.26 -13.03 23.10
CA GLY A 371 -4.45 -12.54 21.75
C GLY A 371 -3.21 -11.91 21.11
N ALA A 372 -2.07 -11.86 21.79
CA ALA A 372 -0.85 -11.29 21.21
C ALA A 372 -0.40 -12.06 19.96
N ARG A 373 -0.23 -11.32 18.85
CA ARG A 373 0.25 -11.85 17.56
C ARG A 373 1.46 -11.05 17.09
N ASN A 374 2.44 -11.74 16.53
CA ASN A 374 3.65 -11.07 16.04
C ASN A 374 3.38 -10.32 14.74
N MET A 375 4.02 -9.17 14.60
CA MET A 375 4.13 -8.42 13.35
C MET A 375 5.58 -8.49 12.82
N THR A 376 5.71 -8.51 11.51
CA THR A 376 6.98 -8.36 10.79
C THR A 376 7.18 -6.87 10.51
N VAL A 377 8.29 -6.31 10.98
CA VAL A 377 8.65 -4.90 10.77
C VAL A 377 9.96 -4.85 9.99
N LYS A 378 9.92 -4.29 8.79
CA LYS A 378 11.10 -3.97 7.98
C LYS A 378 11.32 -2.47 8.00
N THR A 379 12.51 -2.03 8.40
CA THR A 379 12.88 -0.62 8.47
C THR A 379 14.11 -0.36 7.63
N LEU A 380 14.02 0.64 6.74
CA LEU A 380 15.13 1.15 5.94
C LEU A 380 15.70 2.39 6.61
N PHE A 381 17.02 2.47 6.68
CA PHE A 381 17.73 3.59 7.29
C PHE A 381 18.98 3.96 6.49
N ASP A 382 19.41 5.20 6.63
CA ASP A 382 20.69 5.68 6.09
C ASP A 382 21.84 5.14 6.97
N PRO A 383 22.76 4.34 6.43
CA PRO A 383 23.82 3.72 7.23
C PRO A 383 24.78 4.75 7.85
N ALA A 384 24.99 5.90 7.23
CA ALA A 384 25.90 6.92 7.73
C ALA A 384 25.27 7.73 8.87
N SER A 385 24.05 8.25 8.68
CA SER A 385 23.40 9.14 9.65
C SER A 385 22.46 8.41 10.63
N GLY A 386 22.02 7.20 10.32
CA GLY A 386 20.98 6.47 11.07
C GLY A 386 19.56 6.98 10.82
N ARG A 387 19.33 7.97 9.94
CA ARG A 387 18.00 8.50 9.64
C ARG A 387 17.09 7.41 9.09
N ILE A 388 15.86 7.37 9.56
CA ILE A 388 14.85 6.45 9.06
C ILE A 388 14.36 6.95 7.69
N LEU A 389 14.40 6.07 6.69
CA LEU A 389 14.06 6.38 5.30
C LEU A 389 12.72 5.80 4.88
N GLY A 390 12.35 4.65 5.44
CA GLY A 390 11.12 3.97 5.13
C GLY A 390 10.84 2.81 6.07
N ALA A 391 9.59 2.38 6.10
CA ALA A 391 9.17 1.24 6.90
C ALA A 391 8.00 0.49 6.25
N GLN A 392 7.96 -0.81 6.51
CA GLN A 392 6.90 -1.72 6.08
C GLN A 392 6.55 -2.63 7.25
N ILE A 393 5.26 -2.84 7.49
CA ILE A 393 4.79 -3.70 8.56
C ILE A 393 3.69 -4.62 8.02
N VAL A 394 3.81 -5.92 8.33
CA VAL A 394 2.78 -6.93 8.07
C VAL A 394 2.48 -7.62 9.38
N GLY A 395 1.21 -7.69 9.75
CA GLY A 395 0.78 -8.28 11.02
C GLY A 395 -0.73 -8.23 11.18
N PHE A 396 -1.21 -8.35 12.40
CA PHE A 396 -2.64 -8.38 12.67
C PHE A 396 -3.08 -7.12 13.44
N ASP A 397 -2.72 -7.02 14.71
CA ASP A 397 -3.12 -5.90 15.57
C ASP A 397 -2.00 -4.88 15.73
N GLY A 398 -2.36 -3.59 15.79
CA GLY A 398 -1.45 -2.48 16.11
C GLY A 398 -0.39 -2.18 15.05
N VAL A 399 -0.57 -2.64 13.82
CA VAL A 399 0.27 -2.33 12.66
C VAL A 399 0.14 -0.85 12.31
N ASP A 400 -1.08 -0.35 12.22
CA ASP A 400 -1.44 1.04 11.92
C ASP A 400 -0.82 2.02 12.93
N LYS A 401 -0.94 1.73 14.25
CA LYS A 401 -0.33 2.53 15.31
C LYS A 401 1.18 2.71 15.10
N ARG A 402 1.90 1.61 14.82
CA ARG A 402 3.38 1.64 14.64
C ARG A 402 3.76 2.30 13.33
N MET A 403 2.96 2.10 12.30
CA MET A 403 3.16 2.76 11.00
C MET A 403 3.04 4.28 11.13
N ASP A 404 2.08 4.79 11.89
CA ASP A 404 1.91 6.22 12.12
C ASP A 404 3.08 6.82 12.92
N VAL A 405 3.59 6.10 13.93
CA VAL A 405 4.79 6.52 14.67
C VAL A 405 6.01 6.60 13.74
N LEU A 406 6.23 5.57 12.90
CA LEU A 406 7.34 5.57 11.93
C LEU A 406 7.17 6.64 10.85
N ALA A 407 5.96 6.89 10.37
CA ALA A 407 5.68 7.99 9.43
C ALA A 407 5.99 9.36 10.07
N ALA A 408 5.61 9.56 11.32
CA ALA A 408 5.93 10.77 12.09
C ALA A 408 7.46 10.90 12.30
N ALA A 409 8.15 9.81 12.64
CA ALA A 409 9.59 9.78 12.81
C ALA A 409 10.34 10.17 11.51
N ILE A 410 9.96 9.57 10.35
CA ILE A 410 10.52 9.92 9.05
C ILE A 410 10.25 11.40 8.72
N ARG A 411 9.03 11.88 8.99
CA ARG A 411 8.65 13.28 8.76
C ARG A 411 9.46 14.26 9.61
N ALA A 412 9.76 13.89 10.85
CA ALA A 412 10.60 14.66 11.76
C ALA A 412 12.11 14.49 11.48
N GLY A 413 12.49 13.54 10.63
CA GLY A 413 13.89 13.25 10.30
C GLY A 413 14.65 12.51 11.41
N LEU A 414 13.94 11.73 12.23
CA LEU A 414 14.54 11.01 13.36
C LEU A 414 15.51 9.94 12.89
N THR A 415 16.52 9.68 13.72
CA THR A 415 17.48 8.57 13.59
C THR A 415 17.03 7.34 14.38
N ALA A 416 17.72 6.23 14.16
CA ALA A 416 17.45 4.99 14.88
C ALA A 416 17.65 5.14 16.39
N GLU A 417 18.69 5.88 16.80
CA GLU A 417 18.97 6.17 18.21
C GLU A 417 17.79 6.95 18.84
N GLN A 418 17.25 7.92 18.13
CA GLN A 418 16.08 8.68 18.58
C GLN A 418 14.80 7.83 18.62
N LEU A 419 14.68 6.76 17.81
CA LEU A 419 13.58 5.81 17.97
C LEU A 419 13.65 5.05 19.29
N THR A 420 14.86 4.80 19.82
CA THR A 420 15.02 4.11 21.11
C THR A 420 14.60 4.95 22.30
N GLU A 421 14.63 6.28 22.14
CA GLU A 421 14.26 7.27 23.16
C GLU A 421 12.76 7.60 23.20
N LEU A 422 11.99 7.14 22.20
CA LEU A 422 10.56 7.44 22.15
C LEU A 422 9.83 6.80 23.33
N ASP A 423 9.18 7.65 24.12
CA ASP A 423 8.30 7.23 25.21
C ASP A 423 6.90 6.93 24.66
N LEU A 424 6.68 5.65 24.30
CA LEU A 424 5.46 5.20 23.68
C LEU A 424 4.50 4.59 24.69
N ALA A 425 3.20 4.87 24.50
CA ALA A 425 2.15 4.43 25.41
C ALA A 425 2.12 2.89 25.55
N TYR A 426 2.22 2.43 26.80
CA TYR A 426 2.22 1.02 27.17
C TYR A 426 1.16 0.70 28.24
N ALA A 427 0.41 -0.34 27.95
CA ALA A 427 -0.28 -1.20 28.91
C ALA A 427 -0.43 -2.57 28.25
N PRO A 428 -0.57 -3.69 29.03
CA PRO A 428 -0.57 -5.05 28.47
C PRO A 428 -1.47 -5.28 27.25
N PRO A 429 -2.69 -4.74 27.18
CA PRO A 429 -3.57 -4.92 26.01
C PRO A 429 -3.16 -4.13 24.76
N TYR A 430 -2.30 -3.11 24.87
CA TYR A 430 -2.02 -2.15 23.79
C TYR A 430 -0.59 -2.22 23.24
N GLY A 431 0.35 -2.75 23.99
CA GLY A 431 1.75 -2.78 23.59
C GLY A 431 2.62 -3.61 24.50
N SER A 432 3.91 -3.53 24.27
CA SER A 432 4.98 -4.03 25.13
C SER A 432 5.80 -2.86 25.64
N ALA A 433 6.43 -2.98 26.80
CA ALA A 433 7.33 -1.95 27.33
C ALA A 433 8.49 -1.63 26.38
N LYS A 434 8.89 -2.60 25.56
CA LYS A 434 9.75 -2.40 24.38
C LYS A 434 8.85 -2.47 23.14
N ASP A 435 8.34 -1.31 22.71
CA ASP A 435 7.45 -1.25 21.54
C ASP A 435 8.20 -1.71 20.27
N PRO A 436 7.51 -2.30 19.29
CA PRO A 436 8.10 -2.67 18.00
C PRO A 436 8.91 -1.56 17.32
N VAL A 437 8.55 -0.29 17.51
CA VAL A 437 9.30 0.87 16.99
C VAL A 437 10.63 1.03 17.73
N ASN A 438 10.63 0.97 19.07
CA ASN A 438 11.87 1.00 19.84
C ASN A 438 12.77 -0.19 19.50
N MET A 439 12.17 -1.39 19.31
CA MET A 439 12.93 -2.59 18.91
C MET A 439 13.61 -2.43 17.55
N ALA A 440 12.98 -1.81 16.58
CA ALA A 440 13.63 -1.49 15.30
C ALA A 440 14.83 -0.54 15.52
N GLY A 441 14.67 0.48 16.37
CA GLY A 441 15.75 1.40 16.76
C GLY A 441 16.95 0.66 17.39
N TYR A 442 16.71 -0.19 18.40
CA TYR A 442 17.76 -0.96 19.06
C TYR A 442 18.53 -1.89 18.10
N VAL A 443 17.84 -2.55 17.16
CA VAL A 443 18.51 -3.42 16.20
C VAL A 443 19.36 -2.62 15.23
N ILE A 444 18.87 -1.49 14.72
CA ILE A 444 19.64 -0.61 13.83
C ILE A 444 20.87 -0.03 14.56
N GLU A 445 20.69 0.42 15.80
CA GLU A 445 21.79 0.92 16.62
C GLU A 445 22.90 -0.12 16.80
N ASN A 446 22.53 -1.38 17.11
CA ASN A 446 23.48 -2.48 17.23
C ASN A 446 24.25 -2.77 15.93
N VAL A 447 23.57 -2.70 14.78
CA VAL A 447 24.20 -2.87 13.46
C VAL A 447 25.18 -1.73 13.17
N ARG A 448 24.76 -0.48 13.37
CA ARG A 448 25.59 0.71 13.14
C ARG A 448 26.81 0.80 14.09
N ALA A 449 26.63 0.34 15.33
CA ALA A 449 27.74 0.24 16.29
C ALA A 449 28.71 -0.92 16.02
N GLY A 450 28.48 -1.72 14.95
CA GLY A 450 29.31 -2.88 14.62
C GLY A 450 29.21 -4.03 15.64
N LEU A 451 28.18 -4.03 16.50
CA LEU A 451 27.97 -5.09 17.48
C LEU A 451 27.49 -6.39 16.82
N VAL A 452 26.87 -6.31 15.67
CA VAL A 452 26.42 -7.44 14.87
C VAL A 452 26.49 -7.11 13.39
N GLU A 453 27.04 -8.03 12.60
CA GLU A 453 26.90 -8.02 11.15
C GLU A 453 25.62 -8.77 10.78
N GLN A 454 24.87 -8.27 9.78
CA GLN A 454 23.66 -8.94 9.29
C GLN A 454 23.85 -9.44 7.86
N HIS A 455 23.20 -10.55 7.55
CA HIS A 455 22.92 -10.99 6.17
C HIS A 455 21.41 -11.16 6.00
N HIS A 456 20.97 -11.14 4.75
CA HIS A 456 19.55 -11.18 4.43
C HIS A 456 19.17 -12.49 3.78
N TRP A 457 17.87 -12.78 3.73
CA TRP A 457 17.31 -14.05 3.28
C TRP A 457 17.73 -14.42 1.84
N ASP A 458 17.86 -13.44 0.95
CA ASP A 458 18.25 -13.61 -0.46
C ASP A 458 19.69 -14.07 -0.64
N ALA A 459 20.59 -13.68 0.26
CA ALA A 459 21.98 -14.11 0.26
C ALA A 459 22.18 -15.58 0.70
N VAL A 460 21.21 -16.20 1.37
CA VAL A 460 21.35 -17.57 1.90
C VAL A 460 21.64 -18.60 0.81
N ALA A 461 21.00 -18.47 -0.36
CA ALA A 461 21.20 -19.38 -1.49
C ALA A 461 22.59 -19.22 -2.14
N GLU A 462 23.24 -18.09 -1.97
CA GLU A 462 24.55 -17.77 -2.56
C GLU A 462 25.72 -18.14 -1.63
N LEU A 463 25.44 -18.51 -0.38
CA LEU A 463 26.48 -18.90 0.57
C LEU A 463 27.19 -20.17 0.10
N PRO A 464 28.55 -20.23 0.20
CA PRO A 464 29.31 -21.40 -0.22
C PRO A 464 28.82 -22.69 0.44
N ALA A 465 28.77 -23.78 -0.33
CA ALA A 465 28.42 -25.14 0.14
C ALA A 465 29.64 -26.09 0.19
N ASP A 466 30.85 -25.55 0.01
CA ASP A 466 32.10 -26.26 -0.05
C ASP A 466 32.77 -26.45 1.31
N GLY A 467 32.08 -26.06 2.39
CA GLY A 467 32.60 -26.12 3.76
C GLY A 467 33.53 -24.96 4.13
N SER A 468 33.71 -23.95 3.28
CA SER A 468 34.51 -22.76 3.61
C SER A 468 33.84 -21.83 4.61
N VAL A 469 32.53 -21.97 4.81
CA VAL A 469 31.73 -21.25 5.81
C VAL A 469 30.94 -22.24 6.67
N ILE A 470 30.42 -21.76 7.80
CA ILE A 470 29.53 -22.54 8.67
C ILE A 470 28.15 -21.88 8.65
N LEU A 471 27.12 -22.66 8.31
CA LEU A 471 25.73 -22.29 8.60
C LEU A 471 25.38 -22.85 9.96
N LEU A 472 25.03 -21.98 10.93
CA LEU A 472 24.71 -22.38 12.30
C LEU A 472 23.24 -22.10 12.61
N ASP A 473 22.48 -23.16 12.85
CA ASP A 473 21.10 -23.05 13.33
C ASP A 473 21.05 -23.17 14.85
N VAL A 474 20.58 -22.12 15.53
CA VAL A 474 20.50 -22.08 16.99
C VAL A 474 19.07 -22.24 17.52
N ARG A 475 18.15 -22.75 16.70
CA ARG A 475 16.78 -23.10 17.12
C ARG A 475 16.78 -24.32 18.05
N THR A 476 15.64 -24.54 18.70
CA THR A 476 15.45 -25.76 19.49
C THR A 476 15.37 -27.00 18.60
N PRO A 477 15.69 -28.20 19.11
CA PRO A 477 15.54 -29.45 18.34
C PRO A 477 14.11 -29.69 17.86
N GLY A 478 13.09 -29.23 18.62
CA GLY A 478 11.69 -29.34 18.24
C GLY A 478 11.34 -28.50 17.02
N GLU A 479 11.85 -27.26 16.94
CA GLU A 479 11.66 -26.37 15.78
C GLU A 479 12.30 -26.97 14.53
N VAL A 480 13.54 -27.46 14.65
CA VAL A 480 14.26 -28.05 13.51
C VAL A 480 13.59 -29.33 13.01
N ARG A 481 13.11 -30.21 13.92
CA ARG A 481 12.36 -31.41 13.50
C ARG A 481 11.07 -31.08 12.75
N LYS A 482 10.37 -30.03 13.18
CA LYS A 482 9.08 -29.62 12.56
C LYS A 482 9.25 -28.90 11.24
N GLN A 483 10.29 -28.09 11.09
CA GLN A 483 10.41 -27.09 10.03
C GLN A 483 11.59 -27.35 9.06
N GLY A 484 12.49 -28.29 9.40
CA GLY A 484 13.74 -28.49 8.68
C GLY A 484 14.79 -27.42 8.95
N LEU A 485 15.99 -27.61 8.44
CA LEU A 485 17.11 -26.65 8.44
C LEU A 485 16.95 -25.67 7.25
N LEU A 486 17.64 -24.53 7.28
CA LEU A 486 17.74 -23.63 6.12
C LEU A 486 18.35 -24.34 4.91
N ARG A 487 19.36 -25.18 5.18
CA ARG A 487 20.12 -25.96 4.19
C ARG A 487 20.59 -27.25 4.87
N SER A 488 20.70 -28.34 4.15
CA SER A 488 21.01 -29.68 4.70
C SER A 488 22.40 -29.80 5.34
N ASP A 489 23.32 -28.91 4.97
CA ASP A 489 24.69 -28.83 5.52
C ASP A 489 24.79 -27.91 6.75
N ALA A 490 23.70 -27.33 7.23
CA ALA A 490 23.70 -26.47 8.40
C ALA A 490 23.97 -27.26 9.68
N LEU A 491 24.93 -26.78 10.48
CA LEU A 491 25.21 -27.30 11.81
C LEU A 491 24.12 -26.84 12.78
N HIS A 492 23.61 -27.78 13.58
CA HIS A 492 22.58 -27.46 14.57
C HIS A 492 23.17 -27.50 15.99
N ILE A 493 23.26 -26.34 16.62
CA ILE A 493 23.63 -26.19 18.03
C ILE A 493 22.62 -25.23 18.68
N PRO A 494 21.69 -25.72 19.51
CA PRO A 494 20.74 -24.84 20.19
C PRO A 494 21.45 -23.73 20.99
N LEU A 495 20.86 -22.52 21.03
CA LEU A 495 21.46 -21.36 21.69
C LEU A 495 21.92 -21.67 23.12
N ASP A 496 21.11 -22.40 23.88
CA ASP A 496 21.37 -22.70 25.29
C ASP A 496 22.56 -23.67 25.49
N GLU A 497 22.91 -24.44 24.46
CA GLU A 497 24.05 -25.34 24.44
C GLU A 497 25.33 -24.69 23.89
N LEU A 498 25.17 -23.56 23.15
CA LEU A 498 26.26 -22.97 22.35
C LEU A 498 27.53 -22.68 23.15
N ARG A 499 27.40 -22.14 24.39
CA ARG A 499 28.55 -21.81 25.24
C ARG A 499 29.39 -23.03 25.59
N GLY A 500 28.76 -24.19 25.80
CA GLY A 500 29.45 -25.44 26.10
C GLY A 500 30.03 -26.15 24.84
N ARG A 501 29.62 -25.73 23.64
CA ARG A 501 29.95 -26.40 22.40
C ARG A 501 30.75 -25.52 21.43
N LEU A 502 31.31 -24.41 21.87
CA LEU A 502 32.15 -23.52 21.06
C LEU A 502 33.35 -24.22 20.42
N GLY A 503 33.86 -25.26 21.09
CA GLY A 503 34.98 -26.09 20.58
C GLY A 503 34.67 -26.89 19.32
N GLU A 504 33.39 -27.04 18.94
CA GLU A 504 32.97 -27.71 17.72
C GLU A 504 33.04 -26.77 16.49
N LEU A 505 33.27 -25.47 16.71
CA LEU A 505 33.27 -24.44 15.67
C LEU A 505 34.72 -24.06 15.27
N ASP A 506 34.95 -23.95 13.96
CA ASP A 506 36.23 -23.51 13.41
C ASP A 506 36.30 -21.98 13.36
N LYS A 507 37.24 -21.38 14.11
CA LYS A 507 37.50 -19.94 14.13
C LYS A 507 38.02 -19.37 12.82
N GLY A 508 38.56 -20.20 11.94
CA GLY A 508 39.04 -19.80 10.62
C GLY A 508 37.92 -19.59 9.60
N LYS A 509 36.70 -19.98 9.94
CA LYS A 509 35.54 -19.88 9.06
C LYS A 509 34.56 -18.82 9.51
N LYS A 510 33.96 -18.11 8.55
CA LYS A 510 32.83 -17.22 8.84
C LYS A 510 31.58 -18.03 9.15
N ILE A 511 30.87 -17.64 10.22
CA ILE A 511 29.67 -18.34 10.71
C ILE A 511 28.42 -17.49 10.38
N TYR A 512 27.51 -18.07 9.61
CA TYR A 512 26.20 -17.49 9.29
C TYR A 512 25.16 -18.11 10.22
N VAL A 513 24.63 -17.31 11.13
CA VAL A 513 23.79 -17.80 12.22
C VAL A 513 22.33 -17.50 11.94
N ASN A 514 21.48 -18.51 12.07
CA ASN A 514 20.04 -18.34 12.02
C ASN A 514 19.33 -18.87 13.28
N CYS A 515 18.20 -18.26 13.57
CA CYS A 515 17.19 -18.82 14.46
C CYS A 515 15.80 -18.61 13.83
N TYR A 516 14.73 -18.73 14.62
CA TYR A 516 13.37 -18.57 14.07
C TYR A 516 13.06 -17.15 13.60
N SER A 517 13.48 -16.09 14.34
CA SER A 517 13.07 -14.70 14.12
C SER A 517 14.22 -13.66 14.10
N GLY A 518 15.48 -14.10 14.25
CA GLY A 518 16.65 -13.21 14.26
C GLY A 518 17.15 -12.84 15.67
N LEU A 519 16.36 -12.99 16.74
CA LEU A 519 16.77 -12.59 18.11
C LEU A 519 17.77 -13.57 18.74
N ARG A 520 17.48 -14.87 18.74
CA ARG A 520 18.39 -15.88 19.32
C ARG A 520 19.70 -15.97 18.55
N SER A 521 19.65 -15.83 17.22
CA SER A 521 20.86 -15.77 16.40
C SER A 521 21.66 -14.49 16.62
N TYR A 522 21.04 -13.35 16.94
CA TYR A 522 21.74 -12.17 17.43
C TYR A 522 22.50 -12.47 18.75
N LEU A 523 21.83 -13.10 19.72
CA LEU A 523 22.49 -13.49 20.98
C LEU A 523 23.65 -14.46 20.73
N ALA A 524 23.48 -15.42 19.83
CA ALA A 524 24.55 -16.33 19.41
C ALA A 524 25.72 -15.56 18.77
N CYS A 525 25.46 -14.61 17.88
CA CYS A 525 26.50 -13.75 17.31
C CYS A 525 27.25 -12.97 18.38
N ARG A 526 26.56 -12.46 19.42
CA ARG A 526 27.22 -11.77 20.55
C ARG A 526 28.11 -12.72 21.35
N ILE A 527 27.69 -13.97 21.58
CA ILE A 527 28.53 -14.99 22.19
C ILE A 527 29.76 -15.28 21.33
N LEU A 528 29.55 -15.59 20.05
CA LEU A 528 30.60 -15.95 19.12
C LEU A 528 31.64 -14.83 18.94
N SER A 529 31.20 -13.60 18.69
CA SER A 529 32.11 -12.47 18.47
C SER A 529 32.99 -12.18 19.67
N GLN A 530 32.47 -12.30 20.91
CA GLN A 530 33.25 -12.12 22.14
C GLN A 530 34.23 -13.27 22.40
N HIS A 531 34.08 -14.41 21.71
CA HIS A 531 35.03 -15.52 21.71
C HIS A 531 35.94 -15.55 20.46
N GLY A 532 35.95 -14.46 19.68
CA GLY A 532 36.86 -14.27 18.54
C GLY A 532 36.43 -14.96 17.26
N PHE A 533 35.17 -15.35 17.10
CA PHE A 533 34.62 -15.84 15.85
C PHE A 533 34.12 -14.71 14.95
N GLN A 534 34.28 -14.84 13.65
CA GLN A 534 33.61 -13.99 12.68
C GLN A 534 32.21 -14.54 12.39
N CYS A 535 31.17 -13.75 12.62
CA CYS A 535 29.80 -14.23 12.47
C CYS A 535 28.85 -13.14 11.96
N SER A 536 27.76 -13.58 11.34
CA SER A 536 26.71 -12.73 10.80
C SER A 536 25.34 -13.30 11.13
N ASN A 537 24.39 -12.44 11.49
CA ASN A 537 23.02 -12.79 11.87
C ASN A 537 22.08 -12.74 10.68
N LEU A 538 21.26 -13.78 10.46
CA LEU A 538 20.19 -13.75 9.47
C LEU A 538 19.05 -12.83 9.94
N SER A 539 18.93 -11.68 9.30
CA SER A 539 17.87 -10.71 9.56
C SER A 539 16.49 -11.30 9.27
N GLY A 540 15.58 -11.27 10.27
CA GLY A 540 14.26 -11.90 10.17
C GLY A 540 14.26 -13.42 10.38
N GLY A 541 15.43 -14.09 10.39
CA GLY A 541 15.58 -15.50 10.69
C GLY A 541 14.90 -16.45 9.72
N TRP A 542 14.71 -17.69 10.16
CA TRP A 542 14.10 -18.78 9.37
C TRP A 542 12.67 -18.43 8.92
N ARG A 543 11.87 -17.78 9.75
CA ARG A 543 10.49 -17.41 9.42
C ARG A 543 10.42 -16.53 8.17
N PHE A 544 11.22 -15.45 8.13
CA PHE A 544 11.23 -14.54 6.99
C PHE A 544 11.79 -15.21 5.74
N TRP A 545 12.86 -15.98 5.90
CA TRP A 545 13.42 -16.76 4.80
C TRP A 545 12.41 -17.77 4.26
N SER A 546 11.66 -18.48 5.10
CA SER A 546 10.73 -19.53 4.68
C SER A 546 9.57 -19.00 3.84
N TYR A 547 8.99 -17.84 4.19
CA TYR A 547 7.98 -17.21 3.36
C TYR A 547 8.50 -16.89 1.97
N ASN A 548 9.70 -16.33 1.89
CA ASN A 548 10.31 -15.93 0.63
C ASN A 548 10.76 -17.13 -0.22
N ALA A 549 11.30 -18.17 0.40
CA ALA A 549 11.68 -19.41 -0.28
C ALA A 549 10.44 -20.15 -0.82
N THR A 550 9.37 -20.24 -0.04
CA THR A 550 8.12 -20.88 -0.44
C THR A 550 7.44 -20.11 -1.58
N ASP A 551 7.39 -18.79 -1.49
CA ASP A 551 6.73 -17.95 -2.51
C ASP A 551 7.41 -18.07 -3.88
N ARG A 552 8.75 -18.15 -3.91
CA ARG A 552 9.53 -18.36 -5.14
C ARG A 552 9.28 -19.71 -5.81
N THR A 553 8.92 -20.73 -5.05
CA THR A 553 8.73 -22.11 -5.55
C THR A 553 7.26 -22.48 -5.70
N HIS A 554 6.33 -21.63 -5.26
CA HIS A 554 4.89 -21.93 -5.21
C HIS A 554 4.32 -22.32 -6.58
N ASP A 555 4.70 -21.61 -7.63
CA ASP A 555 4.19 -21.87 -8.99
C ASP A 555 4.93 -23.04 -9.68
N ALA A 556 5.98 -23.59 -9.07
CA ALA A 556 6.77 -24.68 -9.60
C ALA A 556 6.29 -26.08 -9.14
N ALA A 557 5.42 -26.15 -8.11
CA ALA A 557 4.88 -27.44 -7.61
C ALA A 557 3.42 -27.27 -7.14
N PRO A 558 2.54 -28.28 -7.35
CA PRO A 558 1.20 -28.27 -6.79
C PRO A 558 1.29 -28.28 -5.26
N THR A 559 0.66 -27.28 -4.62
CA THR A 559 0.69 -27.10 -3.16
C THR A 559 -0.70 -27.28 -2.56
N HIS A 560 -0.76 -27.84 -1.35
CA HIS A 560 -1.96 -27.87 -0.54
C HIS A 560 -2.31 -26.43 -0.08
N LEU A 561 -3.58 -26.17 0.31
CA LEU A 561 -4.08 -24.89 0.83
C LEU A 561 -3.24 -24.28 1.96
N CYS A 562 -2.40 -25.06 2.64
CA CYS A 562 -1.46 -24.61 3.68
C CYS A 562 -0.05 -24.29 3.17
N GLY A 563 0.20 -24.31 1.84
CA GLY A 563 1.52 -24.05 1.26
C GLY A 563 2.51 -25.20 1.40
N VAL A 564 2.04 -26.41 1.76
CA VAL A 564 2.86 -27.61 1.81
C VAL A 564 2.77 -28.32 0.45
N PRO A 565 3.89 -28.75 -0.19
CA PRO A 565 3.84 -29.53 -1.42
C PRO A 565 2.99 -30.78 -1.24
N THR A 566 2.03 -31.01 -2.13
CA THR A 566 1.31 -32.28 -2.17
C THR A 566 2.24 -33.33 -2.75
N GLY A 567 2.91 -34.10 -1.88
CA GLY A 567 3.56 -35.33 -2.31
C GLY A 567 2.51 -36.21 -2.99
N LYS A 568 2.81 -36.67 -4.18
CA LYS A 568 2.12 -37.85 -4.70
C LYS A 568 2.53 -39.02 -3.83
N ASP A 569 1.56 -39.66 -3.19
CA ASP A 569 1.71 -41.01 -2.65
C ASP A 569 2.12 -41.96 -3.75
#